data_d191649e1687a38f3d09b74df37c3140
#
_entry.id   d191649e1687a38f3d09b74df37c3140
#
_cell.length_a   1.000
_cell.length_b   1.000
_cell.length_c   1.000
_cell.angle_alpha   90.00
_cell.angle_beta   90.00
_cell.angle_gamma   90.00
#
_symmetry.space_group_name_H-M   'P 1'
#
loop_
_entity.id
_entity.type
_entity.pdbx_description
1 polymer ?
#
loop_
_entity_poly.entity_id
_entity_poly.type
_entity_poly.pdbx_seq_one_letter_code
_entity_poly.pdbx_strand_id
1 'polypeptide(L)'
;MHPTAASATKVALAVALALVLGSCSTPIGSTGAGARLEVLDVTDKLRVEWSVDEPRPGDRRITGYVYNDYGLRANPVQILVEGLDATGQPVFQRVEYVLGGVPGFNRTYFDVRGVPGAPDYRVRIFSFNFVDSDDRFRRW
;
A
#
# COMPACT_ATOMS: atom_id res chain seq x y z
N MET A 1 77.94 10.87 -36.94
CA MET A 1 77.50 9.92 -37.97
C MET A 1 76.81 8.73 -37.29
N HIS A 2 75.65 8.58 -37.50
CA HIS A 2 74.59 7.58 -37.31
C HIS A 2 75.02 6.15 -36.90
N PRO A 3 74.03 5.35 -36.47
CA PRO A 3 72.62 5.51 -36.33
C PRO A 3 72.01 4.95 -35.01
N THR A 4 70.79 5.38 -34.80
CA THR A 4 69.89 5.04 -33.78
C THR A 4 69.27 3.64 -33.98
N ALA A 5 69.19 2.83 -32.93
CA ALA A 5 68.42 1.57 -32.93
C ALA A 5 67.12 1.78 -32.20
N ALA A 6 66.02 1.54 -32.90
CA ALA A 6 64.67 1.61 -32.36
C ALA A 6 64.35 0.34 -31.55
N SER A 7 63.94 0.52 -30.29
CA SER A 7 63.41 -0.54 -29.43
C SER A 7 61.93 -0.64 -29.62
N ALA A 8 61.47 -1.76 -30.13
CA ALA A 8 60.00 -2.06 -30.27
C ALA A 8 59.45 -2.63 -28.98
N THR A 9 58.69 -1.83 -28.27
CA THR A 9 57.96 -2.26 -27.09
C THR A 9 56.68 -2.95 -27.51
N LYS A 10 56.55 -4.24 -27.25
CA LYS A 10 55.33 -5.01 -27.45
C LYS A 10 54.33 -4.65 -26.34
N VAL A 11 53.26 -3.95 -26.70
CA VAL A 11 52.13 -3.73 -25.84
C VAL A 11 51.24 -4.98 -25.86
N ALA A 12 51.22 -5.70 -24.77
CA ALA A 12 50.28 -6.79 -24.57
C ALA A 12 48.90 -6.22 -24.24
N LEU A 13 47.95 -6.39 -25.16
CA LEU A 13 46.57 -6.01 -24.99
C LEU A 13 45.86 -7.07 -24.13
N ALA A 14 45.73 -6.81 -22.85
CA ALA A 14 44.88 -7.62 -21.95
C ALA A 14 43.41 -7.22 -22.16
N VAL A 15 42.67 -8.04 -22.88
CA VAL A 15 41.21 -7.90 -23.01
C VAL A 15 40.58 -8.43 -21.73
N ALA A 16 40.24 -7.53 -20.82
CA ALA A 16 39.43 -7.85 -19.68
C ALA A 16 37.96 -7.95 -20.12
N LEU A 17 37.45 -9.17 -20.25
CA LEU A 17 36.05 -9.48 -20.51
C LEU A 17 35.25 -9.22 -19.22
N ALA A 18 34.76 -8.00 -19.05
CA ALA A 18 33.81 -7.67 -17.97
C ALA A 18 32.44 -8.26 -18.33
N LEU A 19 32.12 -9.38 -17.70
CA LEU A 19 30.77 -9.92 -17.64
C LEU A 19 29.91 -8.96 -16.80
N VAL A 20 29.24 -8.02 -17.47
CA VAL A 20 28.19 -7.23 -16.89
C VAL A 20 26.95 -8.15 -16.75
N LEU A 21 26.81 -8.76 -15.59
CA LEU A 21 25.54 -9.33 -15.19
C LEU A 21 24.56 -8.16 -14.98
N GLY A 22 23.89 -7.79 -16.04
CA GLY A 22 22.78 -6.87 -16.02
C GLY A 22 21.66 -7.46 -15.17
N SER A 23 21.62 -7.12 -13.89
CA SER A 23 20.42 -7.28 -13.08
C SER A 23 19.36 -6.37 -13.69
N CYS A 24 18.51 -6.94 -14.52
CA CYS A 24 17.25 -6.31 -14.91
C CYS A 24 16.36 -6.24 -13.67
N SER A 25 16.61 -5.26 -12.81
CA SER A 25 15.59 -4.77 -11.89
C SER A 25 14.59 -4.02 -12.75
N THR A 26 13.58 -4.72 -13.24
CA THR A 26 12.39 -4.08 -13.78
C THR A 26 11.78 -3.30 -12.61
N PRO A 27 11.70 -1.97 -12.68
CA PRO A 27 10.83 -1.27 -11.75
C PRO A 27 9.41 -1.74 -12.07
N ILE A 28 8.79 -2.48 -11.15
CA ILE A 28 7.36 -2.73 -11.19
C ILE A 28 6.72 -1.38 -10.92
N GLY A 29 6.61 -0.59 -11.96
CA GLY A 29 5.77 0.59 -11.99
C GLY A 29 4.33 0.11 -11.95
N SER A 30 3.75 0.06 -10.77
CA SER A 30 2.33 -0.13 -10.61
C SER A 30 1.60 1.16 -11.00
N THR A 31 1.59 1.46 -12.30
CA THR A 31 0.63 2.36 -12.93
C THR A 31 -0.63 1.54 -13.21
N GLY A 32 -1.40 1.32 -12.19
CA GLY A 32 -2.69 0.66 -12.29
C GLY A 32 -3.40 0.85 -10.96
N ALA A 33 -4.65 1.30 -10.99
CA ALA A 33 -5.54 1.22 -9.84
C ALA A 33 -5.75 -0.26 -9.48
N GLY A 34 -4.72 -0.86 -8.89
CA GLY A 34 -4.76 -2.21 -8.38
C GLY A 34 -5.26 -2.19 -6.96
N ALA A 35 -6.26 -3.02 -6.66
CA ALA A 35 -6.64 -3.27 -5.29
C ALA A 35 -5.42 -3.76 -4.51
N ARG A 36 -5.02 -3.00 -3.51
CA ARG A 36 -3.92 -3.39 -2.62
C ARG A 36 -4.52 -4.11 -1.43
N LEU A 37 -4.20 -5.38 -1.30
CA LEU A 37 -4.56 -6.15 -0.12
C LEU A 37 -3.52 -5.86 0.96
N GLU A 38 -3.86 -5.04 1.93
CA GLU A 38 -3.05 -4.84 3.13
C GLU A 38 -3.68 -5.59 4.29
N VAL A 39 -3.11 -6.74 4.62
CA VAL A 39 -3.47 -7.49 5.82
C VAL A 39 -2.69 -6.89 6.97
N LEU A 40 -3.32 -6.07 7.78
CA LEU A 40 -2.74 -5.57 9.01
C LEU A 40 -3.13 -6.42 10.20
N ASP A 41 -2.11 -6.91 10.83
CA ASP A 41 -2.06 -7.79 11.99
C ASP A 41 -2.47 -7.04 13.28
N VAL A 42 -3.72 -6.56 13.32
CA VAL A 42 -4.28 -6.05 14.59
C VAL A 42 -5.34 -7.01 15.13
N THR A 43 -5.96 -7.78 14.25
CA THR A 43 -6.76 -8.96 14.62
C THR A 43 -6.96 -9.82 13.39
N ASP A 44 -6.84 -11.13 13.54
CA ASP A 44 -7.22 -12.16 12.55
C ASP A 44 -8.69 -12.04 12.12
N LYS A 45 -9.44 -11.05 12.58
CA LYS A 45 -10.90 -10.94 12.48
C LYS A 45 -11.40 -9.88 11.52
N LEU A 46 -10.64 -8.78 11.37
CA LEU A 46 -10.97 -7.73 10.41
C LEU A 46 -9.81 -7.53 9.44
N ARG A 47 -10.14 -7.39 8.15
CA ARG A 47 -9.17 -7.03 7.10
C ARG A 47 -9.75 -5.95 6.20
N VAL A 48 -8.88 -5.18 5.56
CA VAL A 48 -9.27 -4.10 4.65
C VAL A 48 -8.66 -4.32 3.26
N GLU A 49 -9.50 -4.16 2.24
CA GLU A 49 -9.09 -4.10 0.83
C GLU A 49 -9.49 -2.73 0.28
N TRP A 50 -8.61 -2.10 -0.48
CA TRP A 50 -8.85 -0.75 -0.96
C TRP A 50 -8.15 -0.47 -2.28
N SER A 51 -8.62 0.59 -2.97
CA SER A 51 -8.03 1.15 -4.18
C SER A 51 -8.08 2.66 -4.15
N VAL A 52 -7.21 3.29 -4.94
CA VAL A 52 -7.23 4.74 -5.16
C VAL A 52 -7.85 5.01 -6.52
N ASP A 53 -8.86 5.87 -6.54
CA ASP A 53 -9.52 6.35 -7.74
C ASP A 53 -9.32 7.86 -7.89
N GLU A 54 -9.15 8.33 -9.11
CA GLU A 54 -9.14 9.76 -9.45
C GLU A 54 -10.09 10.01 -10.62
N PRO A 55 -11.42 10.06 -10.35
CA PRO A 55 -12.44 10.19 -11.39
C PRO A 55 -12.34 11.51 -12.17
N ARG A 56 -11.72 12.52 -11.55
CA ARG A 56 -11.38 13.82 -12.17
C ARG A 56 -10.05 14.28 -11.62
N PRO A 57 -9.26 15.07 -12.36
CA PRO A 57 -8.03 15.65 -11.86
C PRO A 57 -8.25 16.38 -10.53
N GLY A 58 -7.53 15.99 -9.49
CA GLY A 58 -7.64 16.55 -8.15
C GLY A 58 -8.79 16.03 -7.28
N ASP A 59 -9.71 15.23 -7.83
CA ASP A 59 -10.81 14.58 -7.07
C ASP A 59 -10.42 13.15 -6.71
N ARG A 60 -9.41 13.01 -5.86
CA ARG A 60 -8.90 11.71 -5.45
C ARG A 60 -9.72 11.15 -4.31
N ARG A 61 -10.00 9.85 -4.40
CA ARG A 61 -10.74 9.12 -3.37
C ARG A 61 -10.13 7.73 -3.15
N ILE A 62 -10.33 7.21 -1.95
CA ILE A 62 -9.97 5.85 -1.59
C ILE A 62 -11.25 5.09 -1.30
N THR A 63 -11.46 4.01 -2.03
CA THR A 63 -12.64 3.16 -1.92
C THR A 63 -12.23 1.74 -1.56
N GLY A 64 -13.13 0.99 -0.93
CA GLY A 64 -12.81 -0.39 -0.60
C GLY A 64 -13.82 -1.08 0.28
N TYR A 65 -13.40 -2.19 0.87
CA TYR A 65 -14.20 -2.99 1.77
C TYR A 65 -13.45 -3.31 3.05
N VAL A 66 -14.13 -3.22 4.17
CA VAL A 66 -13.72 -3.85 5.41
C VAL A 66 -14.46 -5.17 5.53
N TYR A 67 -13.73 -6.26 5.69
CA TYR A 67 -14.24 -7.62 5.89
C TYR A 67 -14.21 -7.95 7.37
N ASN A 68 -15.21 -8.66 7.83
CA ASN A 68 -15.29 -9.20 9.17
C ASN A 68 -15.38 -10.73 9.08
N ASP A 69 -14.27 -11.38 9.37
CA ASP A 69 -14.14 -12.84 9.34
C ASP A 69 -14.56 -13.48 10.68
N TYR A 70 -15.17 -12.68 11.58
CA TYR A 70 -15.68 -13.11 12.88
C TYR A 70 -17.22 -13.05 12.94
N GLY A 71 -17.83 -13.87 13.81
CA GLY A 71 -19.29 -14.01 13.87
C GLY A 71 -20.04 -12.83 14.48
N LEU A 72 -19.38 -12.01 15.31
CA LEU A 72 -20.00 -10.83 15.91
C LEU A 72 -19.88 -9.62 14.98
N ARG A 73 -20.88 -8.74 15.05
CA ARG A 73 -20.84 -7.45 14.34
C ARG A 73 -19.75 -6.56 14.92
N ALA A 74 -18.92 -5.97 14.08
CA ALA A 74 -18.01 -4.91 14.47
C ALA A 74 -18.71 -3.55 14.33
N ASN A 75 -18.81 -2.77 15.42
CA ASN A 75 -19.40 -1.43 15.42
C ASN A 75 -19.09 -0.67 16.72
N PRO A 76 -18.58 0.58 16.68
CA PRO A 76 -18.12 1.24 15.47
C PRO A 76 -16.86 0.60 14.89
N VAL A 77 -16.60 0.85 13.61
CA VAL A 77 -15.34 0.53 12.96
C VAL A 77 -14.75 1.82 12.40
N GLN A 78 -13.49 2.07 12.68
CA GLN A 78 -12.73 3.20 12.15
C GLN A 78 -11.54 2.68 11.33
N ILE A 79 -11.30 3.33 10.21
CA ILE A 79 -10.11 3.13 9.38
C ILE A 79 -9.23 4.36 9.45
N LEU A 80 -7.91 4.16 9.40
CA LEU A 80 -6.93 5.21 9.23
C LEU A 80 -6.45 5.18 7.78
N VAL A 81 -6.62 6.32 7.10
CA VAL A 81 -6.12 6.59 5.77
C VAL A 81 -4.88 7.47 5.87
N GLU A 82 -3.78 7.03 5.31
CA GLU A 82 -2.50 7.73 5.32
C GLU A 82 -2.02 7.95 3.89
N GLY A 83 -1.60 9.18 3.56
CA GLY A 83 -0.77 9.45 2.39
C GLY A 83 0.69 9.38 2.79
N LEU A 84 1.51 8.69 2.01
CA LEU A 84 2.92 8.45 2.30
C LEU A 84 3.80 9.19 1.30
N ASP A 85 4.94 9.70 1.75
CA ASP A 85 5.98 10.23 0.89
C ASP A 85 6.81 9.10 0.24
N ALA A 86 7.79 9.48 -0.58
CA ALA A 86 8.69 8.53 -1.26
C ALA A 86 9.55 7.69 -0.29
N THR A 87 9.65 8.09 0.99
CA THR A 87 10.38 7.36 2.04
C THR A 87 9.45 6.48 2.89
N GLY A 88 8.13 6.50 2.59
CA GLY A 88 7.12 5.75 3.34
C GLY A 88 6.66 6.43 4.63
N GLN A 89 7.03 7.71 4.85
CA GLN A 89 6.57 8.47 6.01
C GLN A 89 5.20 9.12 5.73
N PRO A 90 4.31 9.13 6.72
CA PRO A 90 3.00 9.74 6.54
C PRO A 90 3.10 11.27 6.45
N VAL A 91 2.61 11.83 5.34
CA VAL A 91 2.47 13.28 5.09
C VAL A 91 1.04 13.76 5.28
N PHE A 92 0.12 12.83 5.39
CA PHE A 92 -1.30 13.06 5.61
C PHE A 92 -1.89 11.88 6.36
N GLN A 93 -2.79 12.16 7.31
CA GLN A 93 -3.52 11.13 8.05
C GLN A 93 -4.95 11.59 8.29
N ARG A 94 -5.91 10.67 8.13
CA ARG A 94 -7.32 10.90 8.42
C ARG A 94 -7.99 9.63 8.92
N VAL A 95 -8.74 9.75 10.02
CA VAL A 95 -9.58 8.68 10.55
C VAL A 95 -10.98 8.83 9.99
N GLU A 96 -11.54 7.74 9.45
CA GLU A 96 -12.88 7.68 8.90
C GLU A 96 -13.68 6.54 9.52
N TYR A 97 -15.00 6.76 9.65
CA TYR A 97 -15.91 5.73 10.10
C TYR A 97 -16.43 4.88 8.96
N VAL A 98 -16.45 3.57 9.15
CA VAL A 98 -17.17 2.65 8.27
C VAL A 98 -18.64 2.69 8.68
N LEU A 99 -19.46 3.35 7.86
CA LEU A 99 -20.86 3.62 8.18
C LEU A 99 -21.65 2.32 8.36
N GLY A 100 -22.38 2.25 9.48
CA GLY A 100 -23.20 1.10 9.84
C GLY A 100 -22.41 -0.09 10.40
N GLY A 101 -21.09 0.03 10.57
CA GLY A 101 -20.23 -1.06 11.03
C GLY A 101 -20.13 -2.22 10.02
N VAL A 102 -19.55 -3.34 10.44
CA VAL A 102 -19.34 -4.51 9.59
C VAL A 102 -20.03 -5.73 10.22
N PRO A 103 -21.07 -6.29 9.58
CA PRO A 103 -21.76 -7.49 10.11
C PRO A 103 -20.80 -8.68 10.20
N GLY A 104 -21.10 -9.61 11.10
CA GLY A 104 -20.33 -10.85 11.22
C GLY A 104 -20.33 -11.66 9.92
N PHE A 105 -19.20 -12.25 9.55
CA PHE A 105 -18.97 -13.01 8.33
C PHE A 105 -19.37 -12.28 7.05
N ASN A 106 -19.21 -10.95 7.04
CA ASN A 106 -19.61 -10.11 5.92
C ASN A 106 -18.62 -8.95 5.72
N ARG A 107 -18.92 -8.06 4.78
CA ARG A 107 -18.12 -6.87 4.47
C ARG A 107 -18.99 -5.62 4.37
N THR A 108 -18.37 -4.46 4.58
CA THR A 108 -18.98 -3.14 4.37
C THR A 108 -18.10 -2.30 3.48
N TYR A 109 -18.70 -1.66 2.50
CA TYR A 109 -18.03 -0.73 1.59
C TYR A 109 -17.74 0.60 2.30
N PHE A 110 -16.61 1.24 1.95
CA PHE A 110 -16.30 2.61 2.34
C PHE A 110 -15.82 3.44 1.14
N ASP A 111 -16.02 4.76 1.21
CA ASP A 111 -15.62 5.74 0.20
C ASP A 111 -15.10 7.00 0.91
N VAL A 112 -13.80 7.22 0.86
CA VAL A 112 -13.12 8.35 1.49
C VAL A 112 -12.73 9.34 0.39
N ARG A 113 -13.43 10.48 0.34
CA ARG A 113 -13.28 11.51 -0.71
C ARG A 113 -12.35 12.64 -0.28
N GLY A 114 -11.86 13.39 -1.29
CA GLY A 114 -11.02 14.56 -1.05
C GLY A 114 -9.72 14.20 -0.36
N VAL A 115 -9.08 13.11 -0.81
CA VAL A 115 -7.80 12.66 -0.29
C VAL A 115 -6.68 13.47 -0.97
N PRO A 116 -5.79 14.11 -0.19
CA PRO A 116 -4.64 14.82 -0.76
C PRO A 116 -3.77 13.91 -1.62
N GLY A 117 -3.13 14.47 -2.66
CA GLY A 117 -2.18 13.72 -3.48
C GLY A 117 -0.95 13.28 -2.67
N ALA A 118 -0.60 12.01 -2.78
CA ALA A 118 0.62 11.45 -2.21
C ALA A 118 1.24 10.42 -3.16
N PRO A 119 2.55 10.17 -3.09
CA PRO A 119 3.21 9.12 -3.86
C PRO A 119 2.65 7.72 -3.63
N ASP A 120 2.26 7.41 -2.39
CA ASP A 120 1.65 6.14 -2.00
C ASP A 120 0.59 6.37 -0.91
N TYR A 121 -0.23 5.34 -0.65
CA TYR A 121 -1.26 5.38 0.39
C TYR A 121 -1.23 4.09 1.20
N ARG A 122 -1.70 4.22 2.45
CA ARG A 122 -1.93 3.09 3.34
C ARG A 122 -3.28 3.26 4.03
N VAL A 123 -4.08 2.18 4.04
CA VAL A 123 -5.34 2.13 4.78
C VAL A 123 -5.28 0.97 5.76
N ARG A 124 -5.64 1.21 7.01
CA ARG A 124 -5.64 0.19 8.05
C ARG A 124 -6.81 0.34 9.00
N ILE A 125 -7.19 -0.73 9.66
CA ILE A 125 -8.14 -0.66 10.76
C ILE A 125 -7.49 0.15 11.91
N PHE A 126 -8.17 1.20 12.34
CA PHE A 126 -7.70 2.07 13.42
C PHE A 126 -8.27 1.65 14.77
N SER A 127 -9.59 1.46 14.83
CA SER A 127 -10.26 0.94 16.02
C SER A 127 -11.58 0.27 15.66
N PHE A 128 -12.03 -0.63 16.51
CA PHE A 128 -13.34 -1.26 16.42
C PHE A 128 -13.76 -1.86 17.76
N ASN A 129 -15.06 -2.15 17.88
CA ASN A 129 -15.61 -2.96 18.96
C ASN A 129 -16.49 -4.05 18.37
N PHE A 130 -16.47 -5.25 18.96
CA PHE A 130 -17.49 -6.25 18.67
C PHE A 130 -18.71 -6.04 19.54
N VAL A 131 -19.89 -6.07 18.92
CA VAL A 131 -21.19 -5.90 19.61
C VAL A 131 -21.87 -7.25 19.63
N ASP A 132 -22.18 -7.73 20.82
CA ASP A 132 -23.04 -8.89 20.98
C ASP A 132 -24.48 -8.52 20.62
N SER A 133 -25.12 -9.33 19.76
CA SER A 133 -26.50 -9.12 19.38
C SER A 133 -27.50 -9.32 20.56
N ASP A 134 -27.04 -9.92 21.66
CA ASP A 134 -27.88 -10.19 22.85
C ASP A 134 -28.15 -8.95 23.71
N ASP A 135 -27.42 -7.86 23.51
CA ASP A 135 -27.62 -6.63 24.30
C ASP A 135 -28.99 -5.94 24.03
N ARG A 136 -29.69 -6.37 22.98
CA ARG A 136 -31.09 -5.90 22.69
C ARG A 136 -32.13 -6.44 23.67
N PHE A 137 -31.84 -7.54 24.37
CA PHE A 137 -32.79 -8.17 25.30
C PHE A 137 -32.53 -7.86 26.78
N ARG A 138 -31.47 -7.13 27.11
CA ARG A 138 -31.14 -6.77 28.50
C ARG A 138 -31.72 -5.43 28.98
N ARG A 139 -32.56 -4.76 28.19
CA ARG A 139 -33.22 -3.51 28.56
C ARG A 139 -34.69 -3.72 28.83
N TRP A 140 -35.03 -4.57 29.82
CA TRP A 140 -36.35 -4.60 30.44
C TRP A 140 -36.20 -4.78 31.95
#